data_aa15ff9e68f6293b1c7afea081422a2b
#
_entry.id   aa15ff9e68f6293b1c7afea081422a2b
#
_cell.length_a   1.000
_cell.length_b   1.000
_cell.length_c   1.000
_cell.angle_alpha   90.00
_cell.angle_beta   90.00
_cell.angle_gamma   90.00
#
_symmetry.space_group_name_H-M   'P 1'
#
loop_
_entity.id
_entity.type
_entity.pdbx_description
1 polymer ?
#
loop_
_entity_poly.entity_id
_entity_poly.type
_entity_poly.pdbx_seq_one_letter_code
_entity_poly.pdbx_strand_id
1 'polypeptide(L)'
;MDKTWLANKAAIISVGSKVVERDDPLITSLQIQLYACYDAMDKAGIDRTQVGALFTGRPPMGYTALQWNMRLINELKIVPQFSSEVTIHGAGVLGTMEYAAMAVASGVVDYAMVCSGCTGQRWTDLKVISNSLDADLQFEAPYGTFTPVLNAFWAQRYMHDFGIKPEDTAKIAVENRRWALDHPTAAMRDKGAITVEDVLTSRPIASPLRLLDCSAWYRGGYGTALVITRAELAEPAMKPVYIAGFGQCVTHEWVTGRLELTGIAPSETVNLHTTGAKIAADTAYEMAGWRSQDVDVVETSMPFTYANMMMLEDLGFCGKGEGADFVNGGGIDYDGGLPFNTNGGYLSWGQAANGMHMAVEGLQQLRGEAEGRQVEDARTALVHFHGGAQSGHSVALLSTQGA
;
A
#
# COMPACT_ATOMS: atom_id res chain seq x y z
N MET A 1 19.81 -21.29 -3.65
CA MET A 1 19.57 -20.15 -4.55
C MET A 1 19.91 -18.90 -3.76
N ASP A 2 20.65 -17.98 -4.33
CA ASP A 2 20.98 -16.72 -3.64
C ASP A 2 19.69 -15.90 -3.46
N LYS A 3 19.24 -15.73 -2.21
CA LYS A 3 18.01 -15.01 -1.90
C LYS A 3 18.20 -13.49 -1.89
N THR A 4 19.46 -13.03 -1.94
CA THR A 4 19.83 -11.60 -1.96
C THR A 4 20.04 -11.05 -3.37
N TRP A 5 19.76 -11.84 -4.40
CA TRP A 5 20.10 -11.56 -5.80
C TRP A 5 19.57 -10.21 -6.33
N LEU A 6 18.44 -9.70 -5.78
CA LEU A 6 17.83 -8.42 -6.17
C LEU A 6 18.19 -7.28 -5.20
N ALA A 7 18.72 -7.59 -4.01
CA ALA A 7 18.98 -6.60 -2.97
C ALA A 7 19.86 -5.45 -3.47
N ASN A 8 19.36 -4.24 -3.38
CA ASN A 8 20.03 -2.99 -3.80
C ASN A 8 20.50 -2.96 -5.26
N LYS A 9 19.97 -3.84 -6.15
CA LYS A 9 20.28 -3.83 -7.58
C LYS A 9 19.47 -2.83 -8.39
N ALA A 10 18.40 -2.32 -7.82
CA ALA A 10 17.50 -1.35 -8.44
C ALA A 10 17.31 -0.14 -7.53
N ALA A 11 17.22 1.03 -8.14
CA ALA A 11 17.00 2.30 -7.45
C ALA A 11 15.83 3.07 -8.07
N ILE A 12 14.99 3.65 -7.23
CA ILE A 12 13.93 4.58 -7.59
C ILE A 12 14.56 5.96 -7.68
N ILE A 13 14.65 6.52 -8.89
CA ILE A 13 15.33 7.81 -9.14
C ILE A 13 14.37 8.98 -9.22
N SER A 14 13.09 8.73 -9.51
CA SER A 14 12.10 9.80 -9.51
C SER A 14 10.72 9.32 -9.10
N VAL A 15 9.91 10.28 -8.66
CA VAL A 15 8.49 10.12 -8.33
C VAL A 15 7.71 11.21 -9.04
N GLY A 16 6.84 10.81 -9.94
CA GLY A 16 5.83 11.69 -10.53
C GLY A 16 4.49 11.48 -9.85
N SER A 17 3.78 12.56 -9.57
CA SER A 17 2.47 12.50 -8.93
C SER A 17 1.50 13.53 -9.51
N LYS A 18 0.23 13.14 -9.56
CA LYS A 18 -0.88 14.06 -9.84
C LYS A 18 -1.98 13.85 -8.83
N VAL A 19 -2.15 14.84 -7.98
CA VAL A 19 -3.30 14.95 -7.08
C VAL A 19 -4.37 15.79 -7.75
N VAL A 20 -5.62 15.37 -7.68
CA VAL A 20 -6.78 16.09 -8.18
C VAL A 20 -7.76 16.27 -7.03
N GLU A 21 -8.13 17.49 -6.77
CA GLU A 21 -9.10 17.79 -5.74
C GLU A 21 -10.51 17.32 -6.13
N ARG A 22 -11.39 17.19 -5.15
CA ARG A 22 -12.73 16.60 -5.25
C ARG A 22 -13.63 17.16 -6.35
N ASP A 23 -13.41 18.40 -6.74
CA ASP A 23 -14.32 19.16 -7.60
C ASP A 23 -13.79 19.39 -9.03
N ASP A 24 -12.78 18.61 -9.46
CA ASP A 24 -12.31 18.66 -10.86
C ASP A 24 -12.96 17.52 -11.69
N PRO A 25 -14.15 17.75 -12.29
CA PRO A 25 -14.89 16.70 -12.99
C PRO A 25 -14.35 16.37 -14.38
N LEU A 26 -13.33 17.09 -14.83
CA LEU A 26 -12.87 17.03 -16.24
C LEU A 26 -11.65 16.13 -16.42
N ILE A 27 -11.05 15.65 -15.35
CA ILE A 27 -9.85 14.83 -15.44
C ILE A 27 -10.20 13.33 -15.37
N THR A 28 -9.68 12.56 -16.32
CA THR A 28 -9.86 11.10 -16.38
C THR A 28 -8.71 10.37 -15.68
N SER A 29 -8.93 9.12 -15.26
CA SER A 29 -7.88 8.27 -14.71
C SER A 29 -6.68 8.10 -15.65
N LEU A 30 -6.93 8.09 -16.95
CA LEU A 30 -5.86 8.05 -17.96
C LEU A 30 -5.01 9.33 -17.90
N GLN A 31 -5.63 10.51 -17.89
CA GLN A 31 -4.92 11.77 -17.80
C GLN A 31 -4.11 11.91 -16.52
N ILE A 32 -4.65 11.50 -15.37
CA ILE A 32 -3.92 11.52 -14.09
C ILE A 32 -2.65 10.68 -14.19
N GLN A 33 -2.74 9.47 -14.74
CA GLN A 33 -1.59 8.59 -14.90
C GLN A 33 -0.59 9.13 -15.91
N LEU A 34 -1.04 9.70 -17.04
CA LEU A 34 -0.16 10.33 -18.02
C LEU A 34 0.61 11.51 -17.43
N TYR A 35 -0.08 12.39 -16.67
CA TYR A 35 0.60 13.49 -15.98
C TYR A 35 1.67 12.98 -15.01
N ALA A 36 1.37 11.93 -14.23
CA ALA A 36 2.34 11.35 -13.33
C ALA A 36 3.54 10.74 -14.08
N CYS A 37 3.31 10.08 -15.21
CA CYS A 37 4.38 9.52 -16.03
C CYS A 37 5.29 10.61 -16.61
N TYR A 38 4.71 11.69 -17.16
CA TYR A 38 5.50 12.81 -17.70
C TYR A 38 6.29 13.52 -16.59
N ASP A 39 5.67 13.78 -15.44
CA ASP A 39 6.35 14.36 -14.28
C ASP A 39 7.50 13.46 -13.77
N ALA A 40 7.31 12.15 -13.76
CA ALA A 40 8.36 11.22 -13.36
C ALA A 40 9.54 11.20 -14.35
N MET A 41 9.27 11.20 -15.66
CA MET A 41 10.33 11.26 -16.68
C MET A 41 11.09 12.58 -16.65
N ASP A 42 10.40 13.71 -16.50
CA ASP A 42 11.00 15.03 -16.41
C ASP A 42 11.95 15.13 -15.20
N LYS A 43 11.49 14.71 -14.02
CA LYS A 43 12.30 14.66 -12.79
C LYS A 43 13.49 13.69 -12.89
N ALA A 44 13.35 12.60 -13.64
CA ALA A 44 14.44 11.66 -13.89
C ALA A 44 15.42 12.15 -14.95
N GLY A 45 15.08 13.20 -15.71
CA GLY A 45 15.87 13.67 -16.83
C GLY A 45 15.96 12.69 -18.00
N ILE A 46 14.96 11.80 -18.16
CA ILE A 46 14.92 10.80 -19.23
C ILE A 46 13.89 11.15 -20.32
N ASP A 47 14.23 10.83 -21.55
CA ASP A 47 13.28 10.88 -22.67
C ASP A 47 12.43 9.61 -22.72
N ARG A 48 11.22 9.72 -23.26
CA ARG A 48 10.28 8.59 -23.42
C ARG A 48 10.89 7.41 -24.21
N THR A 49 11.84 7.64 -25.08
CA THR A 49 12.52 6.58 -25.84
C THR A 49 13.44 5.73 -24.99
N GLN A 50 13.82 6.20 -23.80
CA GLN A 50 14.65 5.47 -22.82
C GLN A 50 13.82 4.56 -21.91
N VAL A 51 12.47 4.70 -21.89
CA VAL A 51 11.59 3.85 -21.10
C VAL A 51 11.53 2.46 -21.74
N GLY A 52 12.36 1.55 -21.24
CA GLY A 52 12.46 0.18 -21.77
C GLY A 52 11.41 -0.78 -21.23
N ALA A 53 10.79 -0.46 -20.09
CA ALA A 53 9.71 -1.27 -19.51
C ALA A 53 8.61 -0.39 -18.89
N LEU A 54 7.34 -0.87 -18.95
CA LEU A 54 6.21 -0.26 -18.24
C LEU A 54 5.40 -1.33 -17.52
N PHE A 55 5.22 -1.16 -16.22
CA PHE A 55 4.35 -2.00 -15.40
C PHE A 55 3.22 -1.18 -14.79
N THR A 56 2.01 -1.74 -14.83
CA THR A 56 0.82 -1.11 -14.24
C THR A 56 0.15 -2.05 -13.27
N GLY A 57 -0.52 -1.51 -12.27
CA GLY A 57 -1.51 -2.27 -11.54
C GLY A 57 -2.73 -2.57 -12.41
N ARG A 58 -3.76 -3.17 -11.83
CA ARG A 58 -5.04 -3.40 -12.53
C ARG A 58 -5.58 -2.11 -13.14
N PRO A 59 -6.40 -2.21 -14.20
CA PRO A 59 -7.11 -1.05 -14.74
C PRO A 59 -7.86 -0.26 -13.66
N PRO A 60 -7.99 1.07 -13.81
CA PRO A 60 -8.84 1.85 -12.91
C PRO A 60 -10.25 1.27 -12.82
N MET A 61 -10.82 1.29 -11.60
CA MET A 61 -12.15 0.73 -11.37
C MET A 61 -13.19 1.41 -12.27
N GLY A 62 -14.10 0.63 -12.83
CA GLY A 62 -15.08 1.10 -13.81
C GLY A 62 -14.56 1.15 -15.26
N TYR A 63 -13.30 0.84 -15.48
CA TYR A 63 -12.74 0.70 -16.83
C TYR A 63 -12.84 -0.77 -17.26
N THR A 64 -13.47 -1.00 -18.41
CA THR A 64 -13.64 -2.34 -18.99
C THR A 64 -12.54 -2.72 -20.00
N ALA A 65 -11.52 -1.88 -20.15
CA ALA A 65 -10.41 -2.15 -21.06
C ALA A 65 -9.58 -3.34 -20.58
N LEU A 66 -9.46 -4.35 -21.41
CA LEU A 66 -8.71 -5.58 -21.12
C LEU A 66 -7.20 -5.40 -21.06
N GLN A 67 -6.68 -4.23 -21.46
CA GLN A 67 -5.23 -4.02 -21.64
C GLN A 67 -4.89 -2.57 -21.32
N TRP A 68 -4.86 -2.26 -20.02
CA TRP A 68 -4.64 -0.88 -19.57
C TRP A 68 -3.22 -0.39 -19.86
N ASN A 69 -2.22 -1.25 -19.67
CA ASN A 69 -0.83 -0.94 -19.97
C ASN A 69 -0.63 -0.57 -21.45
N MET A 70 -1.26 -1.28 -22.39
CA MET A 70 -1.18 -0.95 -23.82
C MET A 70 -1.80 0.41 -24.12
N ARG A 71 -2.88 0.79 -23.42
CA ARG A 71 -3.46 2.11 -23.56
C ARG A 71 -2.48 3.21 -23.14
N LEU A 72 -1.82 3.04 -21.99
CA LEU A 72 -0.80 3.98 -21.54
C LEU A 72 0.41 4.04 -22.49
N ILE A 73 0.91 2.89 -22.93
CA ILE A 73 2.00 2.79 -23.91
C ILE A 73 1.68 3.61 -25.17
N ASN A 74 0.47 3.43 -25.70
CA ASN A 74 0.04 4.15 -26.89
C ASN A 74 -0.04 5.67 -26.65
N GLU A 75 -0.58 6.13 -25.55
CA GLU A 75 -0.71 7.55 -25.25
C GLU A 75 0.63 8.21 -24.88
N LEU A 76 1.52 7.50 -24.19
CA LEU A 76 2.87 7.96 -23.87
C LEU A 76 3.80 7.97 -25.11
N LYS A 77 3.41 7.29 -26.20
CA LYS A 77 4.24 7.11 -27.40
C LYS A 77 5.59 6.45 -27.08
N ILE A 78 5.59 5.48 -26.18
CA ILE A 78 6.76 4.67 -25.83
C ILE A 78 6.70 3.33 -26.57
N VAL A 79 7.86 2.66 -26.68
CA VAL A 79 7.98 1.34 -27.30
C VAL A 79 8.79 0.44 -26.34
N PRO A 80 8.19 0.03 -25.20
CA PRO A 80 8.90 -0.74 -24.21
C PRO A 80 9.19 -2.17 -24.74
N GLN A 81 10.35 -2.71 -24.39
CA GLN A 81 10.73 -4.09 -24.68
C GLN A 81 10.00 -5.07 -23.77
N PHE A 82 9.57 -4.59 -22.57
CA PHE A 82 8.91 -5.41 -21.57
C PHE A 82 7.74 -4.65 -20.93
N SER A 83 6.58 -5.26 -20.84
CA SER A 83 5.40 -4.67 -20.20
C SER A 83 4.47 -5.72 -19.62
N SER A 84 3.90 -5.43 -18.46
CA SER A 84 2.89 -6.30 -17.83
C SER A 84 1.93 -5.50 -16.94
N GLU A 85 0.75 -6.07 -16.73
CA GLU A 85 -0.17 -5.68 -15.66
C GLU A 85 0.00 -6.66 -14.50
N VAL A 86 0.17 -6.13 -13.28
CA VAL A 86 0.31 -6.94 -12.06
C VAL A 86 -1.01 -6.90 -11.30
N THR A 87 -1.69 -8.04 -11.25
CA THR A 87 -3.03 -8.15 -10.67
C THR A 87 -3.02 -9.05 -9.44
N ILE A 88 -2.80 -8.46 -8.28
CA ILE A 88 -2.92 -9.08 -6.95
C ILE A 88 -3.83 -8.16 -6.12
N HIS A 89 -5.02 -7.87 -6.61
CA HIS A 89 -5.87 -6.82 -6.04
C HIS A 89 -5.07 -5.53 -5.75
N GLY A 90 -5.27 -4.90 -4.57
CA GLY A 90 -4.53 -3.71 -4.17
C GLY A 90 -3.02 -3.92 -4.01
N ALA A 91 -2.59 -5.12 -3.61
CA ALA A 91 -1.17 -5.45 -3.45
C ALA A 91 -0.37 -5.41 -4.77
N GLY A 92 -1.04 -5.66 -5.91
CA GLY A 92 -0.43 -5.60 -7.23
C GLY A 92 0.16 -4.23 -7.57
N VAL A 93 -0.36 -3.16 -6.97
CA VAL A 93 0.17 -1.80 -7.17
C VAL A 93 1.62 -1.70 -6.69
N LEU A 94 1.94 -2.21 -5.49
CA LEU A 94 3.31 -2.28 -5.00
C LEU A 94 4.12 -3.36 -5.74
N GLY A 95 3.47 -4.48 -6.10
CA GLY A 95 4.08 -5.56 -6.87
C GLY A 95 4.68 -5.10 -8.21
N THR A 96 4.16 -4.02 -8.83
CA THR A 96 4.76 -3.45 -10.04
C THR A 96 6.21 -3.02 -9.85
N MET A 97 6.56 -2.55 -8.64
CA MET A 97 7.93 -2.15 -8.32
C MET A 97 8.90 -3.34 -8.32
N GLU A 98 8.47 -4.50 -7.83
CA GLU A 98 9.29 -5.72 -7.86
C GLU A 98 9.59 -6.16 -9.30
N TYR A 99 8.56 -6.19 -10.17
CA TYR A 99 8.74 -6.53 -11.59
C TYR A 99 9.64 -5.53 -12.30
N ALA A 100 9.50 -4.24 -12.00
CA ALA A 100 10.38 -3.20 -12.54
C ALA A 100 11.83 -3.38 -12.06
N ALA A 101 12.02 -3.66 -10.76
CA ALA A 101 13.33 -3.95 -10.18
C ALA A 101 13.98 -5.19 -10.83
N MET A 102 13.21 -6.25 -11.03
CA MET A 102 13.68 -7.45 -11.75
C MET A 102 14.12 -7.13 -13.18
N ALA A 103 13.33 -6.33 -13.91
CA ALA A 103 13.62 -5.98 -15.30
C ALA A 103 14.93 -5.18 -15.41
N VAL A 104 15.17 -4.21 -14.54
CA VAL A 104 16.40 -3.42 -14.57
C VAL A 104 17.60 -4.20 -14.01
N ALA A 105 17.42 -4.96 -12.92
CA ALA A 105 18.49 -5.74 -12.32
C ALA A 105 18.99 -6.88 -13.23
N SER A 106 18.11 -7.43 -14.08
CA SER A 106 18.49 -8.44 -15.09
C SER A 106 19.24 -7.85 -16.28
N GLY A 107 19.32 -6.51 -16.40
CA GLY A 107 19.95 -5.83 -17.53
C GLY A 107 19.15 -5.86 -18.83
N VAL A 108 17.90 -6.32 -18.82
CA VAL A 108 17.02 -6.31 -19.99
C VAL A 108 16.70 -4.88 -20.42
N VAL A 109 16.54 -3.98 -19.46
CA VAL A 109 16.30 -2.55 -19.69
C VAL A 109 17.11 -1.70 -18.70
N ASP A 110 17.44 -0.46 -19.09
CA ASP A 110 18.12 0.49 -18.20
C ASP A 110 17.13 1.23 -17.32
N TYR A 111 15.95 1.57 -17.84
CA TYR A 111 14.89 2.28 -17.14
C TYR A 111 13.57 1.54 -17.26
N ALA A 112 12.94 1.30 -16.14
CA ALA A 112 11.58 0.79 -16.04
C ALA A 112 10.69 1.85 -15.37
N MET A 113 9.46 1.98 -15.86
CA MET A 113 8.45 2.83 -15.25
C MET A 113 7.35 1.97 -14.65
N VAL A 114 6.90 2.33 -13.47
CA VAL A 114 5.65 1.83 -12.89
C VAL A 114 4.65 2.97 -12.85
N CYS A 115 3.37 2.67 -13.11
CA CYS A 115 2.34 3.67 -13.09
C CYS A 115 1.05 3.11 -12.52
N SER A 116 0.40 3.89 -11.67
CA SER A 116 -0.86 3.51 -11.05
C SER A 116 -1.68 4.75 -10.65
N GLY A 117 -2.97 4.58 -10.43
CA GLY A 117 -3.85 5.64 -9.97
C GLY A 117 -5.21 5.67 -10.65
N CYS A 118 -6.14 6.39 -10.07
CA CYS A 118 -7.44 6.65 -10.67
C CYS A 118 -8.05 7.96 -10.15
N THR A 119 -9.09 8.42 -10.83
CA THR A 119 -9.99 9.46 -10.32
C THR A 119 -10.87 8.92 -9.20
N GLY A 120 -11.32 9.79 -8.31
CA GLY A 120 -12.27 9.46 -7.26
C GLY A 120 -13.55 8.85 -7.82
N GLN A 121 -14.06 7.84 -7.14
CA GLN A 121 -15.26 7.12 -7.54
C GLN A 121 -16.44 7.50 -6.67
N ARG A 122 -17.64 7.43 -7.24
CA ARG A 122 -18.86 7.62 -6.47
C ARG A 122 -19.09 6.43 -5.54
N TRP A 123 -19.62 6.70 -4.36
CA TRP A 123 -19.95 5.64 -3.38
C TRP A 123 -20.84 4.53 -3.93
N THR A 124 -21.77 4.88 -4.82
CA THR A 124 -22.66 3.93 -5.48
C THR A 124 -21.92 2.92 -6.35
N ASP A 125 -20.87 3.38 -7.04
CA ASP A 125 -20.06 2.53 -7.90
C ASP A 125 -19.19 1.59 -7.06
N LEU A 126 -18.70 2.07 -5.91
CA LEU A 126 -17.92 1.28 -4.96
C LEU A 126 -18.71 0.12 -4.38
N LYS A 127 -19.99 0.33 -4.04
CA LYS A 127 -20.84 -0.74 -3.49
C LYS A 127 -21.04 -1.89 -4.49
N VAL A 128 -21.28 -1.56 -5.76
CA VAL A 128 -21.42 -2.57 -6.83
C VAL A 128 -20.10 -3.31 -7.06
N ILE A 129 -19.00 -2.56 -7.11
CA ILE A 129 -17.67 -3.11 -7.38
C ILE A 129 -17.19 -3.99 -6.22
N SER A 130 -17.38 -3.54 -4.97
CA SER A 130 -16.98 -4.30 -3.78
C SER A 130 -17.71 -5.65 -3.70
N ASN A 131 -19.00 -5.69 -4.02
CA ASN A 131 -19.76 -6.93 -4.03
C ASN A 131 -19.30 -7.91 -5.12
N SER A 132 -18.75 -7.42 -6.23
CA SER A 132 -18.32 -8.26 -7.36
C SER A 132 -16.86 -8.63 -7.35
N LEU A 133 -16.03 -7.94 -6.54
CA LEU A 133 -14.59 -8.15 -6.51
C LEU A 133 -14.08 -8.82 -5.21
N ASP A 134 -14.79 -8.62 -4.10
CA ASP A 134 -14.31 -9.04 -2.78
C ASP A 134 -15.06 -10.24 -2.21
N ALA A 135 -16.12 -10.74 -2.91
CA ALA A 135 -16.95 -11.81 -2.42
C ALA A 135 -17.22 -12.86 -3.51
N ASP A 136 -17.21 -14.13 -3.12
CA ASP A 136 -17.71 -15.21 -3.98
C ASP A 136 -19.19 -14.99 -4.33
N LEU A 137 -19.52 -14.97 -5.63
CA LEU A 137 -20.85 -14.65 -6.10
C LEU A 137 -21.91 -15.71 -5.74
N GLN A 138 -21.48 -16.95 -5.50
CA GLN A 138 -22.36 -18.06 -5.17
C GLN A 138 -22.51 -18.26 -3.66
N PHE A 139 -21.41 -18.16 -2.90
CA PHE A 139 -21.38 -18.56 -1.51
C PHE A 139 -21.31 -17.40 -0.52
N GLU A 140 -20.84 -16.22 -0.94
CA GLU A 140 -20.69 -15.06 -0.06
C GLU A 140 -21.64 -13.91 -0.41
N ALA A 141 -21.73 -13.51 -1.67
CA ALA A 141 -22.54 -12.38 -2.11
C ALA A 141 -24.04 -12.49 -1.78
N PRO A 142 -24.70 -13.68 -1.79
CA PRO A 142 -26.11 -13.81 -1.41
C PRO A 142 -26.43 -13.38 0.02
N TYR A 143 -25.42 -13.38 0.91
CA TYR A 143 -25.56 -12.95 2.30
C TYR A 143 -25.31 -11.45 2.48
N GLY A 144 -25.13 -10.69 1.39
CA GLY A 144 -24.91 -9.26 1.43
C GLY A 144 -23.51 -8.85 1.90
N THR A 145 -22.54 -9.73 1.73
CA THR A 145 -21.15 -9.44 2.06
C THR A 145 -20.60 -8.33 1.17
N PHE A 146 -19.85 -7.40 1.78
CA PHE A 146 -19.05 -6.40 1.10
C PHE A 146 -17.84 -6.08 1.99
N THR A 147 -16.87 -5.34 1.49
CA THR A 147 -15.55 -5.16 2.13
C THR A 147 -15.58 -4.95 3.65
N PRO A 148 -16.36 -4.03 4.25
CA PRO A 148 -16.43 -3.89 5.71
C PRO A 148 -16.98 -5.11 6.43
N VAL A 149 -17.93 -5.86 5.85
CA VAL A 149 -18.51 -7.05 6.46
C VAL A 149 -17.50 -8.19 6.47
N LEU A 150 -16.80 -8.42 5.37
CA LEU A 150 -15.73 -9.42 5.30
C LEU A 150 -14.62 -9.12 6.29
N ASN A 151 -14.23 -7.85 6.41
CA ASN A 151 -13.24 -7.43 7.40
C ASN A 151 -13.75 -7.50 8.85
N ALA A 152 -15.05 -7.39 9.07
CA ALA A 152 -15.63 -7.57 10.41
C ALA A 152 -15.48 -9.02 10.92
N PHE A 153 -15.51 -10.03 10.04
CA PHE A 153 -15.22 -11.42 10.43
C PHE A 153 -13.77 -11.57 10.93
N TRP A 154 -12.81 -10.98 10.21
CA TRP A 154 -11.42 -10.94 10.63
C TRP A 154 -11.27 -10.22 11.97
N ALA A 155 -11.86 -9.03 12.10
CA ALA A 155 -11.80 -8.23 13.32
C ALA A 155 -12.37 -8.99 14.52
N GLN A 156 -13.55 -9.58 14.39
CA GLN A 156 -14.18 -10.37 15.47
C GLN A 156 -13.31 -11.55 15.89
N ARG A 157 -12.77 -12.29 14.92
CA ARG A 157 -11.93 -13.45 15.22
C ARG A 157 -10.64 -13.03 15.90
N TYR A 158 -9.95 -12.02 15.37
CA TYR A 158 -8.72 -11.49 15.93
C TYR A 158 -8.91 -10.97 17.37
N MET A 159 -9.95 -10.15 17.58
CA MET A 159 -10.29 -9.62 18.89
C MET A 159 -10.66 -10.74 19.90
N HIS A 160 -11.40 -11.75 19.44
CA HIS A 160 -11.78 -12.89 20.30
C HIS A 160 -10.56 -13.71 20.72
N ASP A 161 -9.68 -14.06 19.80
CA ASP A 161 -8.57 -14.97 20.05
C ASP A 161 -7.50 -14.36 20.98
N PHE A 162 -7.31 -13.02 20.90
CA PHE A 162 -6.29 -12.32 21.67
C PHE A 162 -6.84 -11.40 22.77
N GLY A 163 -8.15 -11.35 22.96
CA GLY A 163 -8.77 -10.50 23.99
C GLY A 163 -8.66 -8.99 23.71
N ILE A 164 -8.42 -8.60 22.46
CA ILE A 164 -8.25 -7.20 22.04
C ILE A 164 -9.60 -6.47 22.14
N LYS A 165 -9.57 -5.28 22.69
CA LYS A 165 -10.75 -4.43 22.86
C LYS A 165 -10.85 -3.37 21.75
N PRO A 166 -12.07 -2.84 21.48
CA PRO A 166 -12.24 -1.74 20.52
C PRO A 166 -11.39 -0.50 20.84
N GLU A 167 -11.16 -0.24 22.15
CA GLU A 167 -10.32 0.88 22.61
C GLU A 167 -8.87 0.75 22.14
N ASP A 168 -8.36 -0.48 22.10
CA ASP A 168 -6.97 -0.77 21.71
C ASP A 168 -6.77 -0.45 20.22
N THR A 169 -7.71 -0.88 19.36
CA THR A 169 -7.63 -0.62 17.92
C THR A 169 -7.93 0.85 17.58
N ALA A 170 -8.77 1.54 18.36
CA ALA A 170 -9.13 2.93 18.13
C ALA A 170 -7.92 3.88 18.19
N LYS A 171 -6.89 3.58 19.00
CA LYS A 171 -5.65 4.34 19.05
C LYS A 171 -4.96 4.45 17.69
N ILE A 172 -5.04 3.42 16.85
CA ILE A 172 -4.50 3.45 15.48
C ILE A 172 -5.12 4.61 14.67
N ALA A 173 -6.45 4.78 14.78
CA ALA A 173 -7.12 5.87 14.08
C ALA A 173 -6.71 7.25 14.63
N VAL A 174 -6.49 7.35 15.93
CA VAL A 174 -6.04 8.59 16.60
C VAL A 174 -4.66 9.00 16.08
N GLU A 175 -3.68 8.08 16.11
CA GLU A 175 -2.32 8.38 15.68
C GLU A 175 -2.25 8.67 14.16
N ASN A 176 -2.94 7.88 13.33
CA ASN A 176 -3.03 8.16 11.90
C ASN A 176 -3.67 9.55 11.63
N ARG A 177 -4.64 9.97 12.44
CA ARG A 177 -5.22 11.32 12.33
C ARG A 177 -4.21 12.41 12.68
N ARG A 178 -3.37 12.23 13.70
CA ARG A 178 -2.32 13.19 14.05
C ARG A 178 -1.37 13.43 12.90
N TRP A 179 -0.83 12.38 12.29
CA TRP A 179 0.02 12.47 11.10
C TRP A 179 -0.66 13.16 9.92
N ALA A 180 -1.95 12.90 9.70
CA ALA A 180 -2.70 13.50 8.59
C ALA A 180 -2.91 15.01 8.73
N LEU A 181 -2.90 15.56 9.95
CA LEU A 181 -3.07 17.00 10.16
C LEU A 181 -1.92 17.81 9.58
N ASP A 182 -0.72 17.23 9.53
CA ASP A 182 0.49 17.87 8.99
C ASP A 182 0.70 17.58 7.51
N HIS A 183 -0.18 16.77 6.89
CA HIS A 183 -0.03 16.40 5.49
C HIS A 183 -0.83 17.32 4.55
N PRO A 184 -0.20 17.96 3.54
CA PRO A 184 -0.83 19.02 2.72
C PRO A 184 -2.05 18.55 1.92
N THR A 185 -2.16 17.26 1.59
CA THR A 185 -3.23 16.71 0.73
C THR A 185 -4.07 15.63 1.40
N ALA A 186 -3.85 15.30 2.68
CA ALA A 186 -4.64 14.30 3.38
C ALA A 186 -6.13 14.66 3.42
N ALA A 187 -7.01 13.70 3.20
CA ALA A 187 -8.47 13.91 3.18
C ALA A 187 -9.02 14.47 4.49
N MET A 188 -8.36 14.15 5.61
CA MET A 188 -8.80 14.54 6.96
C MET A 188 -7.96 15.67 7.59
N ARG A 189 -7.04 16.30 6.85
CA ARG A 189 -6.15 17.36 7.36
C ARG A 189 -6.90 18.51 8.05
N ASP A 190 -8.06 18.90 7.52
CA ASP A 190 -8.86 20.03 8.01
C ASP A 190 -9.97 19.62 9.00
N LYS A 191 -9.96 18.35 9.47
CA LYS A 191 -11.03 17.81 10.33
C LYS A 191 -10.71 17.83 11.83
N GLY A 192 -9.50 18.27 12.18
CA GLY A 192 -9.01 18.28 13.56
C GLY A 192 -8.65 16.88 14.09
N ALA A 193 -8.04 16.88 15.25
CA ALA A 193 -7.70 15.67 15.99
C ALA A 193 -8.96 14.92 16.44
N ILE A 194 -8.82 13.63 16.64
CA ILE A 194 -9.86 12.78 17.23
C ILE A 194 -9.33 12.07 18.46
N THR A 195 -10.25 11.59 19.29
CA THR A 195 -9.98 10.82 20.51
C THR A 195 -10.43 9.37 20.32
N VAL A 196 -10.01 8.48 21.21
CA VAL A 196 -10.53 7.11 21.29
C VAL A 196 -12.05 7.11 21.43
N GLU A 197 -12.60 8.00 22.26
CA GLU A 197 -14.06 8.12 22.45
C GLU A 197 -14.78 8.53 21.16
N ASP A 198 -14.21 9.39 20.35
CA ASP A 198 -14.79 9.76 19.04
C ASP A 198 -14.89 8.54 18.11
N VAL A 199 -13.89 7.64 18.13
CA VAL A 199 -13.92 6.38 17.38
C VAL A 199 -15.01 5.48 17.90
N LEU A 200 -15.06 5.25 19.21
CA LEU A 200 -16.00 4.34 19.88
C LEU A 200 -17.46 4.79 19.79
N THR A 201 -17.72 6.08 19.69
CA THR A 201 -19.07 6.65 19.54
C THR A 201 -19.47 6.90 18.10
N SER A 202 -18.55 6.72 17.15
CA SER A 202 -18.83 6.88 15.72
C SER A 202 -19.86 5.86 15.23
N ARG A 203 -20.52 6.17 14.10
CA ARG A 203 -21.60 5.34 13.55
C ARG A 203 -21.15 3.90 13.30
N PRO A 204 -21.90 2.87 13.78
CA PRO A 204 -21.63 1.47 13.45
C PRO A 204 -21.72 1.23 11.92
N ILE A 205 -20.80 0.43 11.40
CA ILE A 205 -20.75 0.02 9.97
C ILE A 205 -21.02 -1.49 9.83
N ALA A 206 -20.16 -2.30 10.46
CA ALA A 206 -20.28 -3.77 10.52
C ALA A 206 -19.58 -4.22 11.81
N SER A 207 -20.34 -4.67 12.82
CA SER A 207 -19.78 -4.97 14.14
C SER A 207 -18.57 -5.93 14.06
N PRO A 208 -17.42 -5.62 14.72
CA PRO A 208 -17.22 -4.52 15.68
C PRO A 208 -16.88 -3.17 15.06
N LEU A 209 -16.71 -3.08 13.74
CA LEU A 209 -16.20 -1.90 13.04
C LEU A 209 -17.20 -0.74 13.02
N ARG A 210 -16.70 0.44 13.30
CA ARG A 210 -17.39 1.72 13.25
C ARG A 210 -16.83 2.61 12.14
N LEU A 211 -17.45 3.76 11.92
CA LEU A 211 -17.06 4.67 10.82
C LEU A 211 -15.60 5.09 10.89
N LEU A 212 -15.09 5.43 12.07
CA LEU A 212 -13.70 5.87 12.24
C LEU A 212 -12.70 4.70 12.35
N ASP A 213 -13.17 3.47 12.42
CA ASP A 213 -12.34 2.27 12.22
C ASP A 213 -12.07 1.98 10.75
N CYS A 214 -12.81 2.59 9.85
CA CYS A 214 -12.74 2.35 8.41
C CYS A 214 -11.95 3.48 7.71
N SER A 215 -11.38 3.15 6.56
CA SER A 215 -10.66 4.12 5.73
C SER A 215 -11.50 5.34 5.41
N ALA A 216 -10.86 6.50 5.46
CA ALA A 216 -11.38 7.69 4.81
C ALA A 216 -11.31 7.48 3.28
N TRP A 217 -12.37 7.86 2.57
CA TRP A 217 -12.36 7.77 1.12
C TRP A 217 -11.82 9.04 0.50
N TYR A 218 -10.75 8.92 -0.28
CA TYR A 218 -10.22 10.05 -1.04
C TYR A 218 -11.11 10.30 -2.27
N ARG A 219 -11.85 11.40 -2.26
CA ARG A 219 -12.85 11.71 -3.29
C ARG A 219 -12.30 12.33 -4.56
N GLY A 220 -11.07 12.83 -4.50
CA GLY A 220 -10.34 13.32 -5.66
C GLY A 220 -9.70 12.18 -6.45
N GLY A 221 -8.77 12.50 -7.32
CA GLY A 221 -7.96 11.55 -8.05
C GLY A 221 -6.52 11.58 -7.56
N TYR A 222 -5.85 10.44 -7.66
CA TYR A 222 -4.43 10.32 -7.35
C TYR A 222 -3.76 9.41 -8.37
N GLY A 223 -2.73 9.91 -9.04
CA GLY A 223 -1.88 9.16 -9.94
C GLY A 223 -0.43 9.25 -9.52
N THR A 224 0.29 8.17 -9.68
CA THR A 224 1.71 8.05 -9.37
C THR A 224 2.43 7.31 -10.47
N ALA A 225 3.63 7.76 -10.80
CA ALA A 225 4.59 7.01 -11.60
C ALA A 225 5.96 7.08 -10.92
N LEU A 226 6.71 5.99 -10.99
CA LEU A 226 8.09 5.91 -10.53
C LEU A 226 8.97 5.54 -11.70
N VAL A 227 10.14 6.14 -11.80
CA VAL A 227 11.22 5.67 -12.68
C VAL A 227 12.21 4.89 -11.83
N ILE A 228 12.45 3.65 -12.23
CA ILE A 228 13.35 2.71 -11.58
C ILE A 228 14.47 2.37 -12.56
N THR A 229 15.71 2.39 -12.08
CA THR A 229 16.90 2.08 -12.88
C THR A 229 17.81 1.09 -12.16
N ARG A 230 18.81 0.56 -12.86
CA ARG A 230 19.88 -0.19 -12.22
C ARG A 230 20.65 0.68 -11.24
N ALA A 231 21.08 0.10 -10.12
CA ALA A 231 21.78 0.85 -9.08
C ALA A 231 23.01 1.60 -9.61
N GLU A 232 23.74 1.03 -10.57
CA GLU A 232 24.93 1.61 -11.16
C GLU A 232 24.65 2.86 -12.02
N LEU A 233 23.42 3.05 -12.47
CA LEU A 233 23.00 4.22 -13.24
C LEU A 233 22.35 5.31 -12.37
N ALA A 234 22.16 5.05 -11.09
CA ALA A 234 21.55 5.98 -10.16
C ALA A 234 22.58 7.03 -9.68
N GLU A 235 22.42 8.28 -10.15
CA GLU A 235 23.31 9.38 -9.76
C GLU A 235 22.90 9.95 -8.39
N PRO A 236 23.84 10.32 -7.51
CA PRO A 236 23.54 10.88 -6.19
C PRO A 236 22.66 12.14 -6.23
N ALA A 237 22.76 12.95 -7.29
CA ALA A 237 21.95 14.15 -7.48
C ALA A 237 20.45 13.84 -7.61
N MET A 238 20.09 12.63 -8.00
CA MET A 238 18.70 12.15 -8.09
C MET A 238 18.12 11.73 -6.73
N LYS A 239 18.90 11.77 -5.64
CA LYS A 239 18.52 11.23 -4.32
C LYS A 239 17.89 9.82 -4.47
N PRO A 240 18.62 8.85 -5.03
CA PRO A 240 18.08 7.53 -5.30
C PRO A 240 17.67 6.83 -4.01
N VAL A 241 16.57 6.09 -4.07
CA VAL A 241 16.14 5.19 -3.01
C VAL A 241 16.23 3.77 -3.55
N TYR A 242 17.04 2.95 -2.91
CA TYR A 242 17.31 1.58 -3.34
C TYR A 242 16.26 0.62 -2.82
N ILE A 243 15.92 -0.39 -3.61
CA ILE A 243 15.06 -1.51 -3.20
C ILE A 243 15.97 -2.54 -2.54
N ALA A 244 15.98 -2.56 -1.20
CA ALA A 244 16.80 -3.47 -0.41
C ALA A 244 16.22 -4.89 -0.36
N GLY A 245 14.89 -5.00 -0.33
CA GLY A 245 14.21 -6.28 -0.31
C GLY A 245 12.79 -6.19 -0.81
N PHE A 246 12.27 -7.31 -1.27
CA PHE A 246 10.89 -7.41 -1.75
C PHE A 246 10.29 -8.78 -1.43
N GLY A 247 9.00 -8.83 -1.16
CA GLY A 247 8.28 -10.08 -0.99
C GLY A 247 6.80 -9.95 -1.31
N GLN A 248 6.24 -11.02 -1.85
CA GLN A 248 4.81 -11.14 -2.15
C GLN A 248 4.25 -12.44 -1.60
N CYS A 249 2.97 -12.43 -1.24
CA CYS A 249 2.24 -13.65 -0.88
C CYS A 249 0.76 -13.51 -1.26
N VAL A 250 0.21 -14.57 -1.85
CA VAL A 250 -1.23 -14.72 -2.08
C VAL A 250 -1.67 -16.00 -1.39
N THR A 251 -2.66 -15.92 -0.51
CA THR A 251 -3.07 -17.05 0.34
C THR A 251 -4.43 -17.64 -0.03
N HIS A 252 -5.33 -16.84 -0.58
CA HIS A 252 -6.69 -17.26 -0.94
C HIS A 252 -7.31 -16.25 -1.91
N GLU A 253 -8.44 -16.58 -2.49
CA GLU A 253 -9.25 -15.65 -3.28
C GLU A 253 -10.35 -15.04 -2.42
N TRP A 254 -11.16 -15.88 -1.75
CA TRP A 254 -12.30 -15.51 -0.93
C TRP A 254 -12.08 -15.82 0.54
N VAL A 255 -12.76 -15.10 1.44
CA VAL A 255 -12.66 -15.34 2.90
C VAL A 255 -13.04 -16.77 3.26
N THR A 256 -14.06 -17.32 2.60
CA THR A 256 -14.49 -18.72 2.77
C THR A 256 -13.38 -19.73 2.42
N GLY A 257 -12.47 -19.41 1.52
CA GLY A 257 -11.30 -20.24 1.21
C GLY A 257 -10.31 -20.36 2.36
N ARG A 258 -10.36 -19.45 3.34
CA ARG A 258 -9.53 -19.49 4.56
C ARG A 258 -10.08 -20.41 5.64
N LEU A 259 -11.35 -20.79 5.55
CA LEU A 259 -12.07 -21.52 6.61
C LEU A 259 -12.01 -23.06 6.46
N GLU A 260 -10.95 -23.60 5.87
CA GLU A 260 -10.73 -25.05 5.69
C GLU A 260 -11.76 -25.78 4.81
N LEU A 261 -12.69 -25.08 4.18
CA LEU A 261 -13.73 -25.71 3.36
C LEU A 261 -13.17 -26.48 2.15
N THR A 262 -11.89 -26.30 1.84
CA THR A 262 -11.23 -26.93 0.70
C THR A 262 -10.46 -28.22 1.05
N GLY A 263 -10.45 -28.65 2.32
CA GLY A 263 -9.69 -29.83 2.76
C GLY A 263 -8.19 -29.65 2.75
N ILE A 264 -7.69 -28.45 2.50
CA ILE A 264 -6.28 -28.08 2.69
C ILE A 264 -6.15 -27.73 4.18
N ALA A 265 -5.44 -28.56 4.94
CA ALA A 265 -5.15 -28.25 6.34
C ALA A 265 -4.51 -26.86 6.42
N PRO A 266 -5.04 -25.92 7.22
CA PRO A 266 -4.39 -24.63 7.37
C PRO A 266 -3.02 -24.86 7.94
N SER A 267 -2.01 -24.30 7.30
CA SER A 267 -0.76 -24.06 8.02
C SER A 267 -1.08 -23.09 9.15
N GLU A 268 -0.29 -23.06 10.21
CA GLU A 268 -0.41 -22.07 11.28
C GLU A 268 -0.45 -20.63 10.78
N THR A 269 -0.03 -20.41 9.54
CA THR A 269 -0.03 -19.12 8.82
C THR A 269 -1.32 -18.83 8.06
N VAL A 270 -2.29 -19.75 8.01
CA VAL A 270 -3.53 -19.59 7.22
C VAL A 270 -4.76 -19.67 8.15
N ASN A 271 -5.05 -18.57 8.81
CA ASN A 271 -6.20 -18.42 9.73
C ASN A 271 -6.74 -16.98 9.61
N LEU A 272 -7.71 -16.57 10.41
CA LEU A 272 -8.26 -15.21 10.40
C LEU A 272 -7.54 -14.25 11.39
N HIS A 273 -6.35 -14.53 11.84
CA HIS A 273 -5.56 -13.65 12.70
C HIS A 273 -4.09 -13.53 12.29
N THR A 274 -3.66 -14.23 11.23
CA THR A 274 -2.34 -14.09 10.59
C THR A 274 -2.55 -14.03 9.08
N THR A 275 -1.85 -13.15 8.39
CA THR A 275 -2.02 -12.96 6.94
C THR A 275 -0.78 -13.37 6.16
N GLY A 276 -0.88 -13.34 4.84
CA GLY A 276 0.27 -13.52 3.94
C GLY A 276 1.32 -12.40 4.05
N ALA A 277 1.02 -11.30 4.76
CA ALA A 277 1.99 -10.22 5.00
C ALA A 277 3.23 -10.73 5.74
N LYS A 278 3.05 -11.67 6.69
CA LYS A 278 4.18 -12.29 7.38
C LYS A 278 5.14 -12.99 6.41
N ILE A 279 4.61 -13.77 5.49
CA ILE A 279 5.44 -14.50 4.49
C ILE A 279 6.13 -13.51 3.56
N ALA A 280 5.41 -12.48 3.12
CA ALA A 280 5.95 -11.42 2.26
C ALA A 280 7.06 -10.64 3.00
N ALA A 281 6.84 -10.27 4.26
CA ALA A 281 7.83 -9.57 5.09
C ALA A 281 9.07 -10.43 5.35
N ASP A 282 8.90 -11.70 5.75
CA ASP A 282 10.01 -12.62 5.98
C ASP A 282 10.89 -12.75 4.72
N THR A 283 10.26 -12.84 3.53
CA THR A 283 10.98 -12.89 2.24
C THR A 283 11.75 -11.59 1.97
N ALA A 284 11.12 -10.43 2.21
CA ALA A 284 11.76 -9.13 2.01
C ALA A 284 12.94 -8.92 2.97
N TYR A 285 12.76 -9.26 4.26
CA TYR A 285 13.81 -9.17 5.27
C TYR A 285 14.99 -10.10 4.96
N GLU A 286 14.69 -11.35 4.55
CA GLU A 286 15.75 -12.29 4.17
C GLU A 286 16.54 -11.77 2.96
N MET A 287 15.88 -11.17 1.97
CA MET A 287 16.54 -10.55 0.82
C MET A 287 17.44 -9.38 1.21
N ALA A 288 16.95 -8.48 2.07
CA ALA A 288 17.68 -7.31 2.52
C ALA A 288 18.78 -7.63 3.56
N GLY A 289 18.71 -8.78 4.22
CA GLY A 289 19.53 -9.10 5.38
C GLY A 289 19.14 -8.27 6.63
N TRP A 290 17.88 -7.82 6.72
CA TRP A 290 17.35 -6.95 7.77
C TRP A 290 16.42 -7.69 8.73
N ARG A 291 16.09 -6.99 9.81
CA ARG A 291 15.02 -7.31 10.75
C ARG A 291 14.10 -6.10 10.89
N SER A 292 12.94 -6.27 11.52
CA SER A 292 12.00 -5.16 11.76
C SER A 292 12.63 -3.98 12.52
N GLN A 293 13.60 -4.23 13.41
CA GLN A 293 14.32 -3.18 14.14
C GLN A 293 15.25 -2.32 13.26
N ASP A 294 15.53 -2.75 12.05
CA ASP A 294 16.36 -2.00 11.09
C ASP A 294 15.52 -1.03 10.24
N VAL A 295 14.21 -0.92 10.53
CA VAL A 295 13.25 -0.09 9.79
C VAL A 295 12.92 1.17 10.58
N ASP A 296 13.15 2.34 9.96
CA ASP A 296 12.89 3.65 10.58
C ASP A 296 11.45 4.14 10.37
N VAL A 297 10.83 3.80 9.22
CA VAL A 297 9.47 4.25 8.85
C VAL A 297 8.66 3.10 8.28
N VAL A 298 7.40 3.01 8.67
CA VAL A 298 6.47 1.96 8.21
C VAL A 298 5.23 2.54 7.58
N GLU A 299 4.96 2.18 6.33
CA GLU A 299 3.78 2.61 5.58
C GLU A 299 2.93 1.41 5.16
N THR A 300 1.68 1.36 5.62
CA THR A 300 0.76 0.25 5.32
C THR A 300 -0.51 0.73 4.64
N SER A 301 -0.97 0.01 3.63
CA SER A 301 -2.21 0.31 2.92
C SER A 301 -3.44 -0.32 3.57
N MET A 302 -3.49 -0.40 4.90
CA MET A 302 -4.59 -1.06 5.61
C MET A 302 -5.80 -0.14 5.82
N PRO A 303 -7.02 -0.58 5.39
CA PRO A 303 -8.20 0.26 5.45
C PRO A 303 -8.98 0.21 6.77
N PHE A 304 -8.52 -0.57 7.76
CA PHE A 304 -9.22 -0.76 9.04
C PHE A 304 -8.24 -0.72 10.21
N THR A 305 -8.70 -0.24 11.36
CA THR A 305 -7.87 -0.12 12.59
C THR A 305 -7.31 -1.46 13.04
N TYR A 306 -8.15 -2.49 13.20
CA TYR A 306 -7.71 -3.84 13.59
C TYR A 306 -6.68 -4.42 12.61
N ALA A 307 -6.83 -4.15 11.32
CA ALA A 307 -5.93 -4.66 10.29
C ALA A 307 -4.56 -4.00 10.35
N ASN A 308 -4.49 -2.70 10.66
CA ASN A 308 -3.23 -2.03 10.93
C ASN A 308 -2.52 -2.63 12.16
N MET A 309 -3.25 -2.93 13.25
CA MET A 309 -2.69 -3.60 14.42
C MET A 309 -2.15 -4.99 14.05
N MET A 310 -2.92 -5.76 13.30
CA MET A 310 -2.48 -7.08 12.81
C MET A 310 -1.23 -6.99 11.92
N MET A 311 -1.06 -5.90 11.16
CA MET A 311 0.14 -5.68 10.36
C MET A 311 1.38 -5.40 11.22
N LEU A 312 1.26 -4.68 12.33
CA LEU A 312 2.38 -4.50 13.26
C LEU A 312 2.94 -5.86 13.74
N GLU A 313 2.06 -6.83 13.95
CA GLU A 313 2.43 -8.20 14.33
C GLU A 313 3.00 -9.01 13.14
N ASP A 314 2.27 -9.03 12.01
CA ASP A 314 2.66 -9.84 10.85
C ASP A 314 3.92 -9.31 10.15
N LEU A 315 4.20 -8.00 10.25
CA LEU A 315 5.44 -7.39 9.76
C LEU A 315 6.59 -7.46 10.79
N GLY A 316 6.36 -8.03 11.98
CA GLY A 316 7.38 -8.39 12.95
C GLY A 316 7.78 -7.28 13.93
N PHE A 317 6.99 -6.22 14.10
CA PHE A 317 7.25 -5.14 15.07
C PHE A 317 6.88 -5.52 16.51
N CYS A 318 5.96 -6.45 16.66
CA CYS A 318 5.63 -7.10 17.94
C CYS A 318 5.21 -8.57 17.70
N GLY A 319 5.09 -9.35 18.74
CA GLY A 319 4.64 -10.74 18.67
C GLY A 319 3.16 -10.86 18.31
N LYS A 320 2.77 -12.02 17.79
CA LYS A 320 1.37 -12.30 17.46
C LYS A 320 0.50 -12.26 18.73
N GLY A 321 -0.55 -11.41 18.71
CA GLY A 321 -1.43 -11.14 19.84
C GLY A 321 -0.93 -10.05 20.79
N GLU A 322 0.26 -9.50 20.57
CA GLU A 322 0.85 -8.43 21.39
C GLU A 322 0.59 -7.02 20.83
N GLY A 323 -0.14 -6.91 19.72
CA GLY A 323 -0.41 -5.63 19.05
C GLY A 323 -1.07 -4.59 19.95
N ALA A 324 -2.00 -5.03 20.83
CA ALA A 324 -2.65 -4.12 21.77
C ALA A 324 -1.67 -3.58 22.83
N ASP A 325 -0.82 -4.43 23.39
CA ASP A 325 0.21 -4.04 24.37
C ASP A 325 1.23 -3.10 23.72
N PHE A 326 1.66 -3.39 22.50
CA PHE A 326 2.57 -2.55 21.73
C PHE A 326 2.00 -1.14 21.49
N VAL A 327 0.77 -1.05 20.97
CA VAL A 327 0.09 0.22 20.69
C VAL A 327 -0.22 0.99 21.99
N ASN A 328 -0.69 0.30 23.03
CA ASN A 328 -0.99 0.92 24.33
C ASN A 328 0.26 1.37 25.08
N GLY A 329 1.39 0.71 24.84
CA GLY A 329 2.70 1.08 25.36
C GLY A 329 3.37 2.26 24.66
N GLY A 330 2.70 2.88 23.67
CA GLY A 330 3.26 4.01 22.91
C GLY A 330 4.07 3.60 21.68
N GLY A 331 3.97 2.34 21.26
CA GLY A 331 4.77 1.77 20.17
C GLY A 331 4.62 2.49 18.82
N ILE A 332 3.51 3.19 18.59
CA ILE A 332 3.25 3.98 17.38
C ILE A 332 2.88 5.43 17.68
N ASP A 333 3.12 5.90 18.90
CA ASP A 333 2.79 7.28 19.26
C ASP A 333 3.54 8.27 18.35
N TYR A 334 2.85 9.31 17.90
CA TYR A 334 3.41 10.38 17.08
C TYR A 334 4.69 10.99 17.70
N ASP A 335 4.69 11.16 19.01
CA ASP A 335 5.76 11.78 19.79
C ASP A 335 6.77 10.73 20.31
N GLY A 336 7.34 9.87 19.45
CA GLY A 336 8.47 9.02 19.82
C GLY A 336 8.25 7.51 19.73
N GLY A 337 7.13 7.05 19.17
CA GLY A 337 6.94 5.67 18.75
C GLY A 337 7.59 5.36 17.40
N LEU A 338 7.36 4.15 16.89
CA LEU A 338 7.67 3.80 15.51
C LEU A 338 6.87 4.71 14.56
N PRO A 339 7.51 5.48 13.66
CA PRO A 339 6.80 6.25 12.64
C PRO A 339 5.97 5.33 11.75
N PHE A 340 4.65 5.34 11.96
CA PHE A 340 3.69 4.42 11.35
C PHE A 340 2.61 5.18 10.60
N ASN A 341 2.54 4.99 9.27
CA ASN A 341 1.61 5.70 8.39
C ASN A 341 1.75 7.23 8.52
N THR A 342 2.93 7.74 8.27
CA THR A 342 3.31 9.15 8.49
C THR A 342 2.57 10.16 7.62
N ASN A 343 1.86 9.70 6.60
CA ASN A 343 0.90 10.54 5.86
C ASN A 343 -0.52 10.50 6.45
N GLY A 344 -0.78 9.68 7.46
CA GLY A 344 -2.10 9.44 8.05
C GLY A 344 -2.78 8.15 7.57
N GLY A 345 -2.12 7.34 6.76
CA GLY A 345 -2.61 6.04 6.30
C GLY A 345 -3.93 6.12 5.53
N TYR A 346 -4.50 5.00 5.21
CA TYR A 346 -5.83 4.94 4.61
C TYR A 346 -6.92 5.48 5.55
N LEU A 347 -6.70 5.47 6.86
CA LEU A 347 -7.67 5.96 7.84
C LEU A 347 -7.83 7.48 7.81
N SER A 348 -6.81 8.24 7.40
CA SER A 348 -6.85 9.70 7.48
C SER A 348 -6.29 10.43 6.26
N TRP A 349 -5.21 9.97 5.61
CA TRP A 349 -4.89 10.47 4.27
C TRP A 349 -6.01 10.11 3.30
N GLY A 350 -6.47 8.89 3.39
CA GLY A 350 -7.60 8.36 2.65
C GLY A 350 -7.20 7.29 1.64
N GLN A 351 -8.15 6.42 1.36
CA GLN A 351 -7.99 5.38 0.36
C GLN A 351 -8.23 5.95 -1.03
N ALA A 352 -7.18 6.10 -1.82
CA ALA A 352 -7.26 6.35 -3.25
C ALA A 352 -7.11 5.01 -3.98
N ALA A 353 -8.13 4.62 -4.73
CA ALA A 353 -8.08 3.34 -5.44
C ALA A 353 -6.88 3.30 -6.40
N ASN A 354 -6.13 2.21 -6.37
CA ASN A 354 -4.89 2.02 -7.12
C ASN A 354 -3.81 3.10 -6.88
N GLY A 355 -3.87 3.86 -5.79
CA GLY A 355 -2.86 4.88 -5.49
C GLY A 355 -1.63 4.28 -4.80
N MET A 356 -0.44 4.78 -5.11
CA MET A 356 0.83 4.39 -4.47
C MET A 356 1.25 5.35 -3.35
N HIS A 357 0.31 6.11 -2.77
CA HIS A 357 0.64 7.18 -1.83
C HIS A 357 1.36 6.72 -0.56
N MET A 358 1.20 5.46 -0.13
CA MET A 358 2.03 4.88 0.95
C MET A 358 3.49 4.72 0.50
N ALA A 359 3.72 4.22 -0.71
CA ALA A 359 5.08 4.12 -1.25
C ALA A 359 5.71 5.49 -1.49
N VAL A 360 4.92 6.45 -1.98
CA VAL A 360 5.37 7.84 -2.15
C VAL A 360 5.75 8.46 -0.82
N GLU A 361 4.96 8.22 0.24
CA GLU A 361 5.30 8.70 1.58
C GLU A 361 6.63 8.15 2.07
N GLY A 362 6.82 6.83 2.01
CA GLY A 362 8.11 6.24 2.39
C GLY A 362 9.29 6.83 1.59
N LEU A 363 9.10 7.08 0.29
CA LEU A 363 10.12 7.72 -0.54
C LEU A 363 10.38 9.18 -0.13
N GLN A 364 9.34 9.95 0.21
CA GLN A 364 9.48 11.33 0.68
C GLN A 364 10.22 11.41 2.01
N GLN A 365 9.91 10.52 2.95
CA GLN A 365 10.61 10.41 4.23
C GLN A 365 12.10 10.15 4.01
N LEU A 366 12.45 9.17 3.19
CA LEU A 366 13.86 8.82 2.91
C LEU A 366 14.63 9.91 2.15
N ARG A 367 13.93 10.73 1.35
CA ARG A 367 14.54 11.84 0.60
C ARG A 367 14.63 13.15 1.37
N GLY A 368 14.05 13.24 2.57
CA GLY A 368 13.90 14.47 3.32
C GLY A 368 12.92 15.45 2.66
N GLU A 369 11.87 14.94 2.04
CA GLU A 369 10.87 15.69 1.27
C GLU A 369 9.47 15.65 1.90
N ALA A 370 9.34 15.09 3.11
CA ALA A 370 8.07 14.97 3.83
C ALA A 370 7.79 16.22 4.70
N GLU A 371 7.55 17.35 4.05
CA GLU A 371 7.33 18.65 4.70
C GLU A 371 6.28 18.58 5.82
N GLY A 372 6.60 19.17 6.99
CA GLY A 372 5.73 19.26 8.16
C GLY A 372 5.61 17.98 8.99
N ARG A 373 6.02 16.81 8.44
CA ARG A 373 5.93 15.49 9.08
C ARG A 373 7.21 14.65 8.93
N GLN A 374 8.32 15.32 8.62
CA GLN A 374 9.60 14.63 8.37
C GLN A 374 10.08 13.88 9.60
N VAL A 375 10.33 12.58 9.44
CA VAL A 375 11.04 11.76 10.42
C VAL A 375 12.52 12.07 10.31
N GLU A 376 13.13 12.50 11.41
CA GLU A 376 14.54 12.87 11.46
C GLU A 376 15.42 11.65 11.20
N ASP A 377 16.47 11.82 10.38
CA ASP A 377 17.46 10.79 10.05
C ASP A 377 16.90 9.46 9.48
N ALA A 378 15.69 9.43 8.95
CA ALA A 378 15.13 8.23 8.32
C ALA A 378 15.98 7.76 7.13
N ARG A 379 16.43 6.51 7.15
CA ARG A 379 17.29 5.89 6.12
C ARG A 379 16.68 4.64 5.54
N THR A 380 15.73 4.04 6.23
CA THR A 380 15.10 2.78 5.86
C THR A 380 13.58 2.90 6.01
N ALA A 381 12.86 2.31 5.07
CA ALA A 381 11.40 2.26 5.14
C ALA A 381 10.88 0.87 4.74
N LEU A 382 9.82 0.45 5.41
CA LEU A 382 8.99 -0.68 4.99
C LEU A 382 7.70 -0.13 4.42
N VAL A 383 7.38 -0.55 3.20
CA VAL A 383 6.11 -0.25 2.54
C VAL A 383 5.35 -1.55 2.33
N HIS A 384 4.11 -1.60 2.79
CA HIS A 384 3.25 -2.76 2.66
C HIS A 384 1.94 -2.39 1.95
N PHE A 385 1.55 -3.21 0.98
CA PHE A 385 0.24 -3.13 0.32
C PHE A 385 -0.52 -4.44 0.44
N HIS A 386 -1.83 -4.33 0.68
CA HIS A 386 -2.73 -5.47 0.72
C HIS A 386 -3.72 -5.47 -0.45
N GLY A 387 -4.32 -6.62 -0.71
CA GLY A 387 -5.38 -6.78 -1.70
C GLY A 387 -6.40 -7.83 -1.31
N GLY A 388 -7.62 -7.66 -1.82
CA GLY A 388 -8.76 -8.51 -1.49
C GLY A 388 -9.12 -8.45 0.00
N ALA A 389 -9.76 -9.48 0.50
CA ALA A 389 -10.09 -9.62 1.93
C ALA A 389 -8.91 -10.24 2.72
N GLN A 390 -7.78 -9.54 2.79
CA GLN A 390 -6.50 -10.00 3.37
C GLN A 390 -5.86 -11.17 2.60
N SER A 391 -6.10 -11.24 1.29
CA SER A 391 -5.67 -12.39 0.47
C SER A 391 -4.32 -12.20 -0.21
N GLY A 392 -4.01 -10.99 -0.63
CA GLY A 392 -2.75 -10.66 -1.30
C GLY A 392 -1.96 -9.61 -0.53
N HIS A 393 -0.65 -9.81 -0.43
CA HIS A 393 0.25 -8.89 0.26
C HIS A 393 1.54 -8.70 -0.53
N SER A 394 2.04 -7.46 -0.58
CA SER A 394 3.35 -7.10 -1.10
C SER A 394 4.08 -6.24 -0.08
N VAL A 395 5.36 -6.49 0.14
CA VAL A 395 6.25 -5.75 1.04
C VAL A 395 7.48 -5.31 0.27
N ALA A 396 7.84 -4.04 0.36
CA ALA A 396 9.09 -3.48 -0.13
C ALA A 396 9.90 -2.90 1.03
N LEU A 397 11.17 -3.22 1.10
CA LEU A 397 12.15 -2.59 1.97
C LEU A 397 12.98 -1.61 1.15
N LEU A 398 12.99 -0.37 1.58
CA LEU A 398 13.61 0.74 0.88
C LEU A 398 14.77 1.31 1.71
N SER A 399 15.85 1.73 1.05
CA SER A 399 17.06 2.29 1.69
C SER A 399 17.59 3.50 0.95
N THR A 400 18.15 4.45 1.69
CA THR A 400 18.98 5.52 1.12
C THR A 400 20.39 5.04 0.75
N GLN A 401 20.79 3.84 1.19
CA GLN A 401 22.10 3.27 0.95
C GLN A 401 22.03 2.20 -0.15
N GLY A 402 22.86 2.37 -1.17
CA GLY A 402 23.11 1.35 -2.18
C GLY A 402 23.95 0.18 -1.65
N ALA A 403 24.23 -0.81 -2.52
CA ALA A 403 25.07 -1.95 -2.21
C ALA A 403 26.54 -1.56 -2.05
#